data_18b145e5c7ce1707d993bb1a9eb99190
#
_entry.id   18b145e5c7ce1707d993bb1a9eb99190
#
_cell.length_a   1.000
_cell.length_b   1.000
_cell.length_c   1.000
_cell.angle_alpha   90.00
_cell.angle_beta   90.00
_cell.angle_gamma   90.00
#
_symmetry.space_group_name_H-M   'P 1'
#
loop_
_entity.id
_entity.type
_entity.pdbx_description
1 polymer ?
#
loop_
_entity_poly.entity_id
_entity_poly.type
_entity_poly.pdbx_seq_one_letter_code
_entity_poly.pdbx_strand_id
1 'polypeptide(L)'
;APLFLVPIRIHRGRLNKKTKIYEYRVTYSGEDIIPNLSLREKLKADFAMALPELDENSTPEDYFLEIQELIEVNQPSWKIRRNITIALLNFSKLLIYLDLDPKRWSEDSNIINHPIVTKFVGSQDLEEDEGGRGIEGFSEEHLIDEMEDVHTKYPLINDADSSQHSALIDAIEGHNLVIEGPPGTGKSQTITNLIAAALSQGKKVLFVAEKLAALEVVHRKLEKAGLSEFCL
;
A
#
# COMPACT_ATOMS: atom_id res chain seq x y z
N ALA A 1 -17.76 18.27 7.36
CA ALA A 1 -17.04 17.02 7.72
C ALA A 1 -17.23 16.75 9.21
N PRO A 2 -17.22 15.50 9.66
CA PRO A 2 -17.21 15.17 11.08
C PRO A 2 -15.90 15.59 11.72
N LEU A 3 -15.92 16.06 12.96
CA LEU A 3 -14.71 16.44 13.71
C LEU A 3 -14.03 15.23 14.32
N PHE A 4 -14.80 14.32 14.87
CA PHE A 4 -14.34 13.05 15.40
C PHE A 4 -15.28 11.90 15.02
N LEU A 5 -14.84 10.69 15.20
CA LEU A 5 -15.49 9.46 14.80
C LEU A 5 -15.70 8.58 16.02
N VAL A 6 -16.90 8.08 16.15
CA VAL A 6 -17.26 7.11 17.19
C VAL A 6 -17.48 5.76 16.52
N PRO A 7 -16.63 4.76 16.75
CA PRO A 7 -16.81 3.43 16.18
C PRO A 7 -18.08 2.76 16.71
N ILE A 8 -18.90 2.24 15.80
CA ILE A 8 -20.18 1.62 16.12
C ILE A 8 -20.34 0.27 15.43
N ARG A 9 -21.14 -0.60 16.03
CA ARG A 9 -21.62 -1.85 15.41
C ARG A 9 -23.11 -1.76 15.15
N ILE A 10 -23.52 -2.18 13.97
CA ILE A 10 -24.92 -2.23 13.59
C ILE A 10 -25.37 -3.70 13.60
N HIS A 11 -26.32 -3.99 14.47
CA HIS A 11 -26.91 -5.32 14.59
C HIS A 11 -28.27 -5.35 13.91
N ARG A 12 -28.46 -6.33 13.04
CA ARG A 12 -29.76 -6.59 12.43
C ARG A 12 -30.66 -7.30 13.44
N GLY A 13 -31.76 -6.69 13.78
CA GLY A 13 -32.78 -7.23 14.68
C GLY A 13 -33.88 -8.02 13.97
N ARG A 14 -35.04 -8.05 14.57
CA ARG A 14 -36.20 -8.80 14.06
C ARG A 14 -36.85 -8.08 12.88
N LEU A 15 -37.42 -8.89 11.96
CA LEU A 15 -38.24 -8.37 10.88
C LEU A 15 -39.63 -7.96 11.47
N ASN A 16 -39.98 -6.72 11.33
CA ASN A 16 -41.34 -6.26 11.64
C ASN A 16 -42.28 -6.82 10.57
N LYS A 17 -43.16 -7.76 10.98
CA LYS A 17 -44.09 -8.45 10.07
C LYS A 17 -45.10 -7.54 9.38
N LYS A 18 -45.42 -6.40 9.99
CA LYS A 18 -46.40 -5.42 9.45
C LYS A 18 -45.75 -4.51 8.41
N THR A 19 -44.58 -3.98 8.71
CA THR A 19 -43.88 -3.01 7.85
C THR A 19 -42.89 -3.69 6.86
N LYS A 20 -42.59 -4.97 7.04
CA LYS A 20 -41.57 -5.71 6.30
C LYS A 20 -40.16 -5.08 6.37
N ILE A 21 -39.91 -4.26 7.40
CA ILE A 21 -38.61 -3.60 7.63
C ILE A 21 -37.93 -4.28 8.80
N TYR A 22 -36.60 -4.46 8.71
CA TYR A 22 -35.82 -4.94 9.82
C TYR A 22 -35.57 -3.82 10.83
N GLU A 23 -35.63 -4.17 12.10
CA GLU A 23 -35.12 -3.32 13.16
C GLU A 23 -33.62 -3.39 13.19
N TYR A 24 -32.96 -2.26 13.40
CA TYR A 24 -31.51 -2.20 13.56
C TYR A 24 -31.20 -1.60 14.92
N ARG A 25 -30.21 -2.18 15.58
CA ARG A 25 -29.67 -1.66 16.83
C ARG A 25 -28.25 -1.20 16.59
N VAL A 26 -27.94 0.00 17.02
CA VAL A 26 -26.60 0.57 17.01
C VAL A 26 -26.02 0.45 18.42
N THR A 27 -24.81 -0.09 18.52
CA THR A 27 -24.06 -0.17 19.79
C THR A 27 -22.66 0.42 19.58
N TYR A 28 -22.13 1.02 20.61
CA TYR A 28 -20.73 1.43 20.63
C TYR A 28 -19.83 0.18 20.54
N SER A 29 -18.76 0.24 19.74
CA SER A 29 -17.90 -0.92 19.52
C SER A 29 -16.96 -1.22 20.67
N GLY A 30 -16.73 -0.23 21.55
CA GLY A 30 -15.72 -0.28 22.62
C GLY A 30 -14.31 0.16 22.18
N GLU A 31 -14.17 0.57 20.93
CA GLU A 31 -12.91 1.11 20.39
C GLU A 31 -12.83 2.62 20.65
N ASP A 32 -11.63 3.18 20.69
CA ASP A 32 -11.42 4.59 21.00
C ASP A 32 -12.10 5.54 20.04
N ILE A 33 -12.52 6.68 20.55
CA ILE A 33 -13.02 7.80 19.74
C ILE A 33 -11.80 8.45 19.10
N ILE A 34 -11.79 8.57 17.77
CA ILE A 34 -10.68 9.10 17.02
C ILE A 34 -11.02 10.42 16.34
N PRO A 35 -10.11 11.40 16.30
CA PRO A 35 -10.28 12.60 15.51
C PRO A 35 -10.33 12.26 14.02
N ASN A 36 -10.97 13.10 13.22
CA ASN A 36 -10.97 12.93 11.78
C ASN A 36 -9.62 13.39 11.20
N LEU A 37 -8.71 12.44 11.07
CA LEU A 37 -7.35 12.69 10.57
C LEU A 37 -7.34 13.30 9.17
N SER A 38 -8.25 12.88 8.28
CA SER A 38 -8.35 13.46 6.94
C SER A 38 -8.74 14.93 6.96
N LEU A 39 -9.64 15.32 7.86
CA LEU A 39 -10.00 16.71 8.07
C LEU A 39 -8.83 17.51 8.65
N ARG A 40 -8.14 16.93 9.63
CA ARG A 40 -6.96 17.55 10.27
C ARG A 40 -5.87 17.86 9.25
N GLU A 41 -5.48 16.89 8.43
CA GLU A 41 -4.46 17.08 7.40
C GLU A 41 -4.91 18.09 6.33
N LYS A 42 -6.18 18.03 5.91
CA LYS A 42 -6.71 18.98 4.95
C LYS A 42 -6.72 20.41 5.47
N LEU A 43 -7.14 20.64 6.71
CA LEU A 43 -7.14 21.98 7.31
C LEU A 43 -5.72 22.53 7.49
N LYS A 44 -4.78 21.67 7.81
CA LYS A 44 -3.37 22.03 7.90
C LYS A 44 -2.79 22.42 6.54
N ALA A 45 -3.09 21.65 5.48
CA ALA A 45 -2.57 21.89 4.14
C ALA A 45 -3.21 23.12 3.48
N ASP A 46 -4.54 23.24 3.52
CA ASP A 46 -5.29 24.26 2.77
C ASP A 46 -5.37 25.60 3.51
N PHE A 47 -5.33 25.59 4.85
CA PHE A 47 -5.60 26.76 5.70
C PHE A 47 -4.50 27.03 6.74
N ALA A 48 -3.43 26.25 6.77
CA ALA A 48 -2.39 26.30 7.79
C ALA A 48 -2.94 26.19 9.24
N MET A 49 -4.11 25.54 9.38
CA MET A 49 -4.85 25.41 10.64
C MET A 49 -4.62 24.01 11.22
N ALA A 50 -3.91 23.93 12.35
CA ALA A 50 -3.71 22.71 13.09
C ALA A 50 -4.86 22.52 14.09
N LEU A 51 -5.66 21.46 13.92
CA LEU A 51 -6.66 21.08 14.92
C LEU A 51 -5.98 20.56 16.20
N PRO A 52 -6.55 20.82 17.37
CA PRO A 52 -6.07 20.27 18.63
C PRO A 52 -6.08 18.74 18.62
N GLU A 53 -5.32 18.14 19.50
CA GLU A 53 -5.37 16.69 19.71
C GLU A 53 -6.55 16.35 20.62
N LEU A 54 -7.21 15.23 20.33
CA LEU A 54 -8.24 14.70 21.21
C LEU A 54 -7.53 13.94 22.33
N ASP A 55 -7.45 14.54 23.50
CA ASP A 55 -6.86 13.91 24.68
C ASP A 55 -7.84 12.86 25.26
N GLU A 56 -7.32 11.75 25.75
CA GLU A 56 -8.12 10.69 26.40
C GLU A 56 -8.93 11.19 27.58
N ASN A 57 -8.48 12.25 28.25
CA ASN A 57 -9.15 12.86 29.39
C ASN A 57 -10.10 14.02 29.01
N SER A 58 -10.07 14.48 27.78
CA SER A 58 -10.92 15.56 27.29
C SER A 58 -12.32 15.07 26.96
N THR A 59 -13.33 15.83 27.35
CA THR A 59 -14.69 15.52 26.88
C THR A 59 -14.88 16.00 25.43
N PRO A 60 -15.82 15.41 24.69
CA PRO A 60 -16.20 15.94 23.37
C PRO A 60 -16.60 17.43 23.39
N GLU A 61 -17.15 17.92 24.49
CA GLU A 61 -17.50 19.32 24.68
C GLU A 61 -16.27 20.22 24.76
N ASP A 62 -15.25 19.82 25.49
CA ASP A 62 -13.99 20.57 25.59
C ASP A 62 -13.36 20.69 24.22
N TYR A 63 -13.31 19.58 23.47
CA TYR A 63 -12.80 19.58 22.10
C TYR A 63 -13.58 20.48 21.14
N PHE A 64 -14.91 20.55 21.29
CA PHE A 64 -15.74 21.47 20.52
C PHE A 64 -15.43 22.93 20.85
N LEU A 65 -15.20 23.26 22.11
CA LEU A 65 -14.84 24.61 22.55
C LEU A 65 -13.50 25.06 21.98
N GLU A 66 -12.49 24.23 22.10
CA GLU A 66 -11.14 24.52 21.56
C GLU A 66 -11.18 24.75 20.04
N ILE A 67 -11.92 23.92 19.30
CA ILE A 67 -12.06 24.10 17.85
C ILE A 67 -12.87 25.37 17.54
N GLN A 68 -13.87 25.70 18.34
CA GLN A 68 -14.64 26.92 18.14
C GLN A 68 -13.76 28.17 18.30
N GLU A 69 -12.94 28.23 19.33
CA GLU A 69 -11.97 29.32 19.54
C GLU A 69 -10.99 29.42 18.37
N LEU A 70 -10.47 28.27 17.89
CA LEU A 70 -9.57 28.23 16.75
C LEU A 70 -10.22 28.76 15.47
N ILE A 71 -11.50 28.41 15.23
CA ILE A 71 -12.27 28.88 14.06
C ILE A 71 -12.58 30.36 14.14
N GLU A 72 -12.95 30.87 15.31
CA GLU A 72 -13.26 32.29 15.51
C GLU A 72 -12.08 33.19 15.16
N VAL A 73 -10.86 32.72 15.44
CA VAL A 73 -9.61 33.47 15.12
C VAL A 73 -9.25 33.34 13.63
N ASN A 74 -9.30 32.14 13.07
CA ASN A 74 -8.74 31.89 11.74
C ASN A 74 -9.77 31.98 10.60
N GLN A 75 -11.01 31.58 10.85
CA GLN A 75 -12.10 31.49 9.87
C GLN A 75 -13.46 31.87 10.46
N PRO A 76 -13.72 33.14 10.79
CA PRO A 76 -14.93 33.56 11.52
C PRO A 76 -16.25 33.27 10.82
N SER A 77 -16.20 32.98 9.51
CA SER A 77 -17.39 32.63 8.73
C SER A 77 -17.82 31.15 8.92
N TRP A 78 -16.96 30.33 9.47
CA TRP A 78 -17.27 28.92 9.69
C TRP A 78 -18.05 28.72 10.97
N LYS A 79 -18.79 27.60 11.00
CA LYS A 79 -19.61 27.23 12.16
C LYS A 79 -19.52 25.74 12.43
N ILE A 80 -19.37 25.39 13.70
CA ILE A 80 -19.50 24.02 14.16
C ILE A 80 -20.98 23.70 14.27
N ARG A 81 -21.38 22.58 13.66
CA ARG A 81 -22.73 22.04 13.79
C ARG A 81 -22.68 20.78 14.63
N ARG A 82 -23.52 20.70 15.66
CA ARG A 82 -23.64 19.52 16.54
C ARG A 82 -24.59 18.49 15.92
N ASN A 83 -24.22 17.97 14.75
CA ASN A 83 -24.99 16.95 14.05
C ASN A 83 -24.31 15.59 14.21
N ILE A 84 -25.10 14.55 14.42
CA ILE A 84 -24.63 13.15 14.41
C ILE A 84 -25.01 12.57 13.06
N THR A 85 -24.04 11.94 12.41
CA THR A 85 -24.23 11.27 11.11
C THR A 85 -23.65 9.86 11.20
N ILE A 86 -24.37 8.88 10.70
CA ILE A 86 -23.87 7.51 10.55
C ILE A 86 -23.42 7.35 9.10
N ALA A 87 -22.18 6.92 8.90
CA ALA A 87 -21.59 6.70 7.59
C ALA A 87 -20.56 5.57 7.63
N LEU A 88 -20.32 4.94 6.49
CA LEU A 88 -19.17 4.09 6.29
C LEU A 88 -18.02 4.97 5.80
N LEU A 89 -16.95 5.05 6.60
CA LEU A 89 -15.77 5.85 6.29
C LEU A 89 -14.59 4.93 6.01
N ASN A 90 -13.82 5.25 4.97
CA ASN A 90 -12.62 4.54 4.59
C ASN A 90 -11.43 5.51 4.56
N PHE A 91 -10.41 5.22 5.35
CA PHE A 91 -9.21 6.02 5.50
C PHE A 91 -7.97 5.41 4.82
N SER A 92 -8.13 4.39 3.97
CA SER A 92 -7.00 3.72 3.30
C SER A 92 -6.11 4.69 2.53
N LYS A 93 -6.69 5.67 1.85
CA LYS A 93 -5.93 6.73 1.14
C LYS A 93 -5.15 7.64 2.08
N LEU A 94 -5.65 7.87 3.29
CA LEU A 94 -4.94 8.67 4.28
C LEU A 94 -3.67 7.96 4.75
N LEU A 95 -3.70 6.65 4.95
CA LEU A 95 -2.52 5.89 5.33
C LEU A 95 -1.42 6.03 4.26
N ILE A 96 -1.78 5.90 2.98
CA ILE A 96 -0.84 6.10 1.87
C ILE A 96 -0.27 7.53 1.89
N TYR A 97 -1.12 8.53 2.13
CA TYR A 97 -0.68 9.93 2.23
C TYR A 97 0.31 10.13 3.38
N LEU A 98 0.04 9.52 4.54
CA LEU A 98 0.92 9.62 5.71
C LEU A 98 2.24 8.87 5.51
N ASP A 99 2.22 7.74 4.78
CA ASP A 99 3.43 6.99 4.46
C ASP A 99 4.36 7.76 3.51
N LEU A 100 3.80 8.67 2.71
CA LEU A 100 4.57 9.54 1.82
C LEU A 100 5.04 10.85 2.48
N ASP A 101 4.77 11.09 3.76
CA ASP A 101 5.26 12.27 4.48
C ASP A 101 6.75 12.10 4.85
N PRO A 102 7.67 12.90 4.24
CA PRO A 102 9.11 12.78 4.50
C PRO A 102 9.52 12.94 5.97
N LYS A 103 8.71 13.63 6.77
CA LYS A 103 8.97 13.83 8.20
C LYS A 103 8.80 12.56 9.04
N ARG A 104 8.15 11.55 8.48
CA ARG A 104 7.87 10.27 9.12
C ARG A 104 8.90 9.19 8.76
N TRP A 105 9.77 9.46 7.78
CA TRP A 105 10.79 8.51 7.38
C TRP A 105 12.00 8.59 8.31
N SER A 106 12.63 7.45 8.57
CA SER A 106 13.95 7.45 9.20
C SER A 106 15.01 7.95 8.21
N GLU A 107 16.11 8.47 8.72
CA GLU A 107 17.21 8.97 7.87
C GLU A 107 17.73 7.90 6.91
N ASP A 108 17.76 6.64 7.36
CA ASP A 108 18.25 5.49 6.57
C ASP A 108 17.24 4.98 5.53
N SER A 109 15.96 5.36 5.60
CA SER A 109 14.89 4.88 4.71
C SER A 109 14.17 6.01 3.97
N ASN A 110 14.89 7.07 3.66
CA ASN A 110 14.35 8.19 2.89
C ASN A 110 14.11 7.77 1.43
N ILE A 111 12.83 7.71 1.04
CA ILE A 111 12.42 7.29 -0.31
C ILE A 111 13.04 8.18 -1.40
N ILE A 112 13.23 9.47 -1.15
CA ILE A 112 13.81 10.43 -2.12
C ILE A 112 15.24 10.04 -2.49
N ASN A 113 15.99 9.50 -1.53
CA ASN A 113 17.38 9.10 -1.74
C ASN A 113 17.52 7.68 -2.32
N HIS A 114 16.41 6.97 -2.52
CA HIS A 114 16.45 5.63 -3.07
C HIS A 114 16.85 5.68 -4.56
N PRO A 115 17.87 4.92 -5.01
CA PRO A 115 18.43 5.01 -6.37
C PRO A 115 17.38 4.87 -7.49
N ILE A 116 16.40 3.99 -7.32
CA ILE A 116 15.32 3.79 -8.30
C ILE A 116 14.40 5.00 -8.31
N VAL A 117 13.99 5.51 -7.12
CA VAL A 117 13.06 6.65 -7.03
C VAL A 117 13.70 7.90 -7.58
N THR A 118 14.98 8.13 -7.31
CA THR A 118 15.74 9.26 -7.87
C THR A 118 15.75 9.22 -9.40
N LYS A 119 15.90 8.04 -10.01
CA LYS A 119 15.84 7.86 -11.46
C LYS A 119 14.44 8.16 -12.05
N PHE A 120 13.37 7.86 -11.31
CA PHE A 120 12.00 8.13 -11.77
C PHE A 120 11.53 9.57 -11.55
N VAL A 121 11.97 10.22 -10.47
CA VAL A 121 11.48 11.52 -10.05
C VAL A 121 12.47 12.64 -10.37
N GLY A 122 13.74 12.31 -10.50
CA GLY A 122 14.80 13.25 -10.88
C GLY A 122 14.54 13.78 -12.29
N SER A 123 14.32 15.09 -12.38
CA SER A 123 14.21 15.79 -13.64
C SER A 123 15.52 15.66 -14.44
N GLN A 124 15.42 15.31 -15.65
CA GLN A 124 16.17 15.50 -16.91
C GLN A 124 17.63 16.02 -16.94
N ASP A 125 18.26 16.32 -15.82
CA ASP A 125 19.69 16.62 -15.77
C ASP A 125 20.50 15.33 -15.54
N LEU A 126 20.18 14.29 -16.32
CA LEU A 126 21.14 13.21 -16.56
C LEU A 126 22.17 13.78 -17.55
N GLU A 127 23.09 14.59 -17.04
CA GLU A 127 24.40 14.70 -17.65
C GLU A 127 24.87 13.26 -17.82
N GLU A 128 25.15 12.88 -19.07
CA GLU A 128 25.77 11.63 -19.42
C GLU A 128 27.02 11.51 -18.52
N ASP A 129 26.90 10.72 -17.46
CA ASP A 129 28.04 10.42 -16.61
C ASP A 129 29.02 9.67 -17.50
N GLU A 130 30.08 10.36 -17.98
CA GLU A 130 31.14 9.83 -18.80
C GLU A 130 31.88 8.64 -18.15
N GLY A 131 31.40 8.19 -16.97
CA GLY A 131 31.91 7.08 -16.18
C GLY A 131 31.31 5.71 -16.47
N GLY A 132 30.51 5.54 -17.52
CA GLY A 132 30.21 4.19 -18.08
C GLY A 132 29.41 3.23 -17.19
N ARG A 133 28.70 3.69 -16.16
CA ARG A 133 27.63 2.91 -15.52
C ARG A 133 26.27 3.36 -16.05
N GLY A 134 26.16 3.33 -17.38
CA GLY A 134 24.90 3.44 -18.07
C GLY A 134 23.90 2.48 -17.44
N ILE A 135 22.63 2.84 -17.48
CA ILE A 135 21.55 1.91 -17.23
C ILE A 135 21.79 0.76 -18.20
N GLU A 136 22.44 -0.31 -17.77
CA GLU A 136 22.42 -1.57 -18.49
C GLU A 136 20.98 -2.02 -18.49
N GLY A 137 20.24 -1.55 -19.51
CA GLY A 137 18.79 -1.72 -19.64
C GLY A 137 18.41 -3.02 -20.30
N PHE A 138 19.27 -4.02 -20.26
CA PHE A 138 18.98 -5.35 -20.78
C PHE A 138 19.31 -6.40 -19.74
N SER A 139 18.35 -7.30 -19.50
CA SER A 139 18.70 -8.61 -18.98
C SER A 139 19.63 -9.24 -20.01
N GLU A 140 20.82 -9.68 -19.60
CA GLU A 140 21.68 -10.45 -20.45
C GLU A 140 20.96 -11.74 -20.83
N GLU A 141 21.00 -12.12 -22.10
CA GLU A 141 20.58 -13.46 -22.47
C GLU A 141 21.67 -14.43 -22.02
N HIS A 142 21.43 -15.05 -20.87
CA HIS A 142 22.32 -16.10 -20.38
C HIS A 142 22.22 -17.33 -21.26
N LEU A 143 23.38 -17.93 -21.57
CA LEU A 143 23.44 -19.23 -22.24
C LEU A 143 23.08 -20.34 -21.27
N ILE A 144 21.78 -20.46 -20.97
CA ILE A 144 21.23 -21.33 -19.92
C ILE A 144 21.74 -22.76 -20.06
N ASP A 145 21.80 -23.27 -21.28
CA ASP A 145 22.22 -24.67 -21.56
C ASP A 145 23.72 -24.91 -21.32
N GLU A 146 24.51 -23.86 -21.23
CA GLU A 146 25.97 -23.92 -20.94
C GLU A 146 26.29 -23.68 -19.47
N MET A 147 25.27 -23.26 -18.66
CA MET A 147 25.48 -22.97 -17.24
C MET A 147 25.43 -24.25 -16.40
N GLU A 148 26.53 -24.51 -15.67
CA GLU A 148 26.58 -25.58 -14.69
C GLU A 148 25.64 -25.26 -13.51
N ASP A 149 24.91 -26.28 -13.00
CA ASP A 149 24.05 -26.22 -11.83
C ASP A 149 22.94 -25.15 -11.87
N VAL A 150 22.59 -24.64 -13.05
CA VAL A 150 21.59 -23.57 -13.22
C VAL A 150 20.26 -23.91 -12.54
N HIS A 151 19.77 -25.14 -12.66
CA HIS A 151 18.50 -25.56 -12.07
C HIS A 151 18.55 -25.75 -10.55
N THR A 152 19.74 -25.92 -9.99
CA THR A 152 19.95 -25.99 -8.53
C THR A 152 20.04 -24.59 -7.94
N LYS A 153 20.75 -23.70 -8.63
CA LYS A 153 20.95 -22.31 -8.18
C LYS A 153 19.72 -21.44 -8.43
N TYR A 154 19.01 -21.67 -9.55
CA TYR A 154 17.81 -20.94 -9.96
C TYR A 154 16.67 -21.89 -10.30
N PRO A 155 16.05 -22.50 -9.28
CA PRO A 155 15.04 -23.53 -9.48
C PRO A 155 13.76 -22.97 -10.12
N LEU A 156 13.20 -23.74 -11.03
CA LEU A 156 11.93 -23.47 -11.69
C LEU A 156 10.85 -24.42 -11.17
N ILE A 157 9.65 -23.87 -10.91
CA ILE A 157 8.46 -24.66 -10.57
C ILE A 157 7.46 -24.77 -11.74
N ASN A 158 7.65 -23.97 -12.78
CA ASN A 158 6.95 -24.06 -14.05
C ASN A 158 7.98 -23.98 -15.18
N ASP A 159 7.62 -24.50 -16.35
CA ASP A 159 8.45 -24.37 -17.54
C ASP A 159 8.72 -22.88 -17.84
N ALA A 160 9.92 -22.60 -18.31
CA ALA A 160 10.35 -21.26 -18.71
C ALA A 160 11.17 -21.35 -20.00
N ASP A 161 11.05 -20.37 -20.87
CA ASP A 161 11.97 -20.19 -21.98
C ASP A 161 13.27 -19.52 -21.52
N SER A 162 14.27 -19.46 -22.40
CA SER A 162 15.60 -18.90 -22.06
C SER A 162 15.51 -17.46 -21.58
N SER A 163 14.66 -16.64 -22.21
CA SER A 163 14.51 -15.24 -21.83
C SER A 163 13.86 -15.06 -20.46
N GLN A 164 12.86 -15.89 -20.13
CA GLN A 164 12.23 -15.90 -18.81
C GLN A 164 13.20 -16.39 -17.72
N HIS A 165 14.01 -17.38 -18.03
CA HIS A 165 15.02 -17.89 -17.09
C HIS A 165 16.15 -16.88 -16.89
N SER A 166 16.63 -16.22 -17.95
CA SER A 166 17.61 -15.15 -17.88
C SER A 166 17.13 -13.99 -16.98
N ALA A 167 15.90 -13.53 -17.19
CA ALA A 167 15.29 -12.49 -16.35
C ALA A 167 15.16 -12.92 -14.87
N LEU A 168 14.92 -14.21 -14.62
CA LEU A 168 14.88 -14.75 -13.26
C LEU A 168 16.27 -14.71 -12.62
N ILE A 169 17.32 -15.10 -13.34
CA ILE A 169 18.71 -15.07 -12.88
C ILE A 169 19.07 -13.64 -12.47
N ASP A 170 18.89 -12.68 -13.37
CA ASP A 170 19.22 -11.28 -13.12
C ASP A 170 18.49 -10.73 -11.89
N ALA A 171 17.21 -11.01 -11.76
CA ALA A 171 16.42 -10.55 -10.61
C ALA A 171 16.89 -11.20 -9.29
N ILE A 172 17.26 -12.47 -9.31
CA ILE A 172 17.76 -13.18 -8.13
C ILE A 172 19.15 -12.67 -7.74
N GLU A 173 19.97 -12.28 -8.71
CA GLU A 173 21.29 -11.66 -8.48
C GLU A 173 21.19 -10.20 -8.00
N GLY A 174 19.98 -9.63 -7.99
CA GLY A 174 19.70 -8.32 -7.39
C GLY A 174 19.57 -7.19 -8.39
N HIS A 175 19.45 -7.49 -9.67
CA HIS A 175 19.21 -6.48 -10.69
C HIS A 175 17.77 -6.01 -10.69
N ASN A 176 17.55 -4.74 -11.00
CA ASN A 176 16.24 -4.16 -11.16
C ASN A 176 15.77 -4.33 -12.60
N LEU A 177 14.63 -4.97 -12.80
CA LEU A 177 14.14 -5.34 -14.12
C LEU A 177 12.73 -4.81 -14.38
N VAL A 178 12.45 -4.53 -15.64
CA VAL A 178 11.10 -4.35 -16.17
C VAL A 178 10.84 -5.48 -17.16
N ILE A 179 9.85 -6.33 -16.85
CA ILE A 179 9.49 -7.46 -17.68
C ILE A 179 8.18 -7.14 -18.42
N GLU A 180 8.28 -6.91 -19.72
CA GLU A 180 7.14 -6.68 -20.58
C GLU A 180 6.78 -7.94 -21.37
N GLY A 181 5.51 -8.12 -21.63
CA GLY A 181 5.06 -9.23 -22.47
C GLY A 181 3.57 -9.13 -22.79
N PRO A 182 3.15 -9.46 -24.03
CA PRO A 182 1.75 -9.55 -24.40
C PRO A 182 0.95 -10.55 -23.53
N PRO A 183 -0.37 -10.53 -23.57
CA PRO A 183 -1.17 -11.60 -22.97
C PRO A 183 -0.78 -12.97 -23.54
N GLY A 184 -0.61 -13.96 -22.66
CA GLY A 184 -0.27 -15.34 -23.08
C GLY A 184 1.23 -15.68 -23.11
N THR A 185 2.13 -14.72 -22.91
CA THR A 185 3.60 -14.94 -22.90
C THR A 185 4.16 -15.51 -21.61
N GLY A 186 3.35 -16.09 -20.75
CA GLY A 186 3.84 -16.73 -19.53
C GLY A 186 4.21 -15.81 -18.36
N LYS A 187 3.86 -14.49 -18.40
CA LYS A 187 4.20 -13.55 -17.30
C LYS A 187 3.89 -14.09 -15.88
N SER A 188 2.73 -14.72 -15.71
CA SER A 188 2.37 -15.30 -14.41
C SER A 188 3.21 -16.54 -14.06
N GLN A 189 3.81 -17.21 -15.03
CA GLN A 189 4.76 -18.30 -14.77
C GLN A 189 6.09 -17.73 -14.35
N THR A 190 6.59 -16.72 -15.07
CA THR A 190 7.81 -15.98 -14.70
C THR A 190 7.75 -15.44 -13.29
N ILE A 191 6.64 -14.74 -12.93
CA ILE A 191 6.43 -14.22 -11.57
C ILE A 191 6.46 -15.35 -10.54
N THR A 192 5.78 -16.47 -10.81
CA THR A 192 5.70 -17.59 -9.87
C THR A 192 7.06 -18.28 -9.70
N ASN A 193 7.81 -18.46 -10.79
CA ASN A 193 9.18 -18.99 -10.76
C ASN A 193 10.11 -18.06 -9.99
N LEU A 194 10.03 -16.74 -10.22
CA LEU A 194 10.82 -15.74 -9.51
C LEU A 194 10.57 -15.78 -7.99
N ILE A 195 9.30 -15.85 -7.59
CA ILE A 195 8.94 -15.98 -6.16
C ILE A 195 9.52 -17.27 -5.57
N ALA A 196 9.36 -18.39 -6.27
CA ALA A 196 9.85 -19.69 -5.80
C ALA A 196 11.39 -19.71 -5.68
N ALA A 197 12.09 -19.19 -6.67
CA ALA A 197 13.55 -19.09 -6.64
C ALA A 197 14.06 -18.14 -5.54
N ALA A 198 13.38 -17.03 -5.30
CA ALA A 198 13.70 -16.12 -4.20
C ALA A 198 13.48 -16.79 -2.83
N LEU A 199 12.38 -17.51 -2.66
CA LEU A 199 12.10 -18.27 -1.43
C LEU A 199 13.14 -19.37 -1.19
N SER A 200 13.61 -20.08 -2.23
CA SER A 200 14.64 -21.13 -2.10
C SER A 200 15.96 -20.55 -1.59
N GLN A 201 16.22 -19.27 -1.82
CA GLN A 201 17.39 -18.55 -1.29
C GLN A 201 17.11 -17.86 0.06
N GLY A 202 15.98 -18.12 0.70
CA GLY A 202 15.61 -17.51 1.98
C GLY A 202 15.23 -16.03 1.90
N LYS A 203 14.98 -15.50 0.69
CA LYS A 203 14.58 -14.10 0.50
C LYS A 203 13.10 -13.90 0.85
N LYS A 204 12.77 -12.73 1.37
CA LYS A 204 11.38 -12.29 1.56
C LYS A 204 10.93 -11.56 0.29
N VAL A 205 9.74 -11.92 -0.21
CA VAL A 205 9.18 -11.37 -1.45
C VAL A 205 7.90 -10.62 -1.14
N LEU A 206 7.83 -9.36 -1.56
CA LEU A 206 6.58 -8.58 -1.58
C LEU A 206 6.05 -8.54 -3.00
N PHE A 207 4.90 -9.18 -3.24
CA PHE A 207 4.20 -9.12 -4.51
C PHE A 207 3.02 -8.15 -4.42
N VAL A 208 3.02 -7.11 -5.25
CA VAL A 208 2.01 -6.06 -5.26
C VAL A 208 1.29 -6.06 -6.61
N ALA A 209 -0.04 -5.99 -6.59
CA ALA A 209 -0.86 -5.85 -7.79
C ALA A 209 -2.05 -4.94 -7.54
N GLU A 210 -2.50 -4.25 -8.57
CA GLU A 210 -3.68 -3.36 -8.52
C GLU A 210 -4.97 -4.14 -8.22
N LYS A 211 -5.10 -5.34 -8.79
CA LYS A 211 -6.32 -6.15 -8.71
C LYS A 211 -6.10 -7.42 -7.91
N LEU A 212 -7.01 -7.70 -6.99
CA LEU A 212 -7.00 -8.95 -6.20
C LEU A 212 -6.94 -10.19 -7.09
N ALA A 213 -7.62 -10.19 -8.23
CA ALA A 213 -7.60 -11.32 -9.17
C ALA A 213 -6.19 -11.67 -9.67
N ALA A 214 -5.28 -10.70 -9.79
CA ALA A 214 -3.89 -10.96 -10.18
C ALA A 214 -3.12 -11.64 -9.03
N LEU A 215 -3.33 -11.22 -7.79
CA LEU A 215 -2.77 -11.87 -6.60
C LEU A 215 -3.25 -13.32 -6.49
N GLU A 216 -4.55 -13.56 -6.65
CA GLU A 216 -5.16 -14.89 -6.60
C GLU A 216 -4.62 -15.85 -7.67
N VAL A 217 -4.30 -15.36 -8.86
CA VAL A 217 -3.70 -16.18 -9.91
C VAL A 217 -2.32 -16.68 -9.51
N VAL A 218 -1.48 -15.80 -8.98
CA VAL A 218 -0.14 -16.14 -8.51
C VAL A 218 -0.21 -17.05 -7.29
N HIS A 219 -1.05 -16.72 -6.30
CA HIS A 219 -1.25 -17.53 -5.11
C HIS A 219 -1.66 -18.98 -5.44
N ARG A 220 -2.66 -19.18 -6.32
CA ARG A 220 -3.08 -20.52 -6.75
C ARG A 220 -1.97 -21.32 -7.45
N LYS A 221 -1.07 -20.67 -8.15
CA LYS A 221 0.09 -21.35 -8.77
C LYS A 221 1.11 -21.77 -7.72
N LEU A 222 1.38 -20.92 -6.72
CA LEU A 222 2.24 -21.25 -5.59
C LEU A 222 1.64 -22.40 -4.75
N GLU A 223 0.34 -22.36 -4.51
CA GLU A 223 -0.40 -23.43 -3.82
C GLU A 223 -0.25 -24.78 -4.55
N LYS A 224 -0.44 -24.81 -5.87
CA LYS A 224 -0.23 -26.01 -6.69
C LYS A 224 1.21 -26.55 -6.63
N ALA A 225 2.18 -25.68 -6.42
CA ALA A 225 3.58 -26.04 -6.23
C ALA A 225 3.91 -26.42 -4.77
N GLY A 226 2.94 -26.42 -3.85
CA GLY A 226 3.14 -26.75 -2.44
C GLY A 226 3.79 -25.62 -1.63
N LEU A 227 3.76 -24.38 -2.13
CA LEU A 227 4.39 -23.21 -1.51
C LEU A 227 3.41 -22.32 -0.74
N SER A 228 2.17 -22.74 -0.53
CA SER A 228 1.14 -21.96 0.16
C SER A 228 1.51 -21.61 1.60
N GLU A 229 2.27 -22.44 2.29
CA GLU A 229 2.69 -22.22 3.68
C GLU A 229 3.65 -21.00 3.82
N PHE A 230 4.27 -20.57 2.73
CA PHE A 230 5.14 -19.39 2.67
C PHE A 230 4.40 -18.11 2.29
N CYS A 231 3.10 -18.19 2.00
CA CYS A 231 2.27 -17.04 1.63
C CYS A 231 1.49 -16.53 2.84
N LEU A 232 1.47 -15.20 3.03
CA LEU A 232 0.72 -14.52 4.09
C LEU A 232 -0.61 -13.97 3.57
#